data_941653629936d6261190df84736870df
#
_entry.id   941653629936d6261190df84736870df
#
_cell.length_a   1.000
_cell.length_b   1.000
_cell.length_c   1.000
_cell.angle_alpha   90.00
_cell.angle_beta   90.00
_cell.angle_gamma   90.00
#
_symmetry.space_group_name_H-M   'P 1'
#
loop_
_entity.id
_entity.type
_entity.pdbx_description
1 polymer ?
#
loop_
_entity_poly.entity_id
_entity_poly.type
_entity_poly.pdbx_seq_one_letter_code
_entity_poly.pdbx_strand_id
1 'polypeptide(L)' 'MKKPVYSEALISEAIGMAWADDVSFDDIKRKIGLAEADIIDLMRANLKPSSFRLWRKRVSGRKTKHAKLLRPQD' A
#
# COMPACT_ATOMS: atom_id res chain seq x y z
N MET A 1 18.65 -1.73 12.24
CA MET A 1 17.33 -2.14 12.59
C MET A 1 16.79 -3.14 11.60
N LYS A 2 16.26 -4.22 12.08
CA LYS A 2 15.76 -5.22 11.18
C LYS A 2 14.34 -4.96 10.79
N LYS A 3 14.00 -5.24 9.56
CA LYS A 3 12.63 -5.15 9.13
C LYS A 3 11.87 -6.36 9.60
N PRO A 4 10.59 -6.20 9.91
CA PRO A 4 9.78 -7.35 10.31
C PRO A 4 9.68 -8.35 9.18
N VAL A 5 9.55 -9.61 9.57
CA VAL A 5 9.38 -10.68 8.60
C VAL A 5 7.90 -11.01 8.55
N TYR A 6 7.31 -10.92 7.37
CA TYR A 6 5.90 -11.20 7.19
C TYR A 6 5.71 -12.56 6.55
N SER A 7 4.63 -13.22 6.88
CA SER A 7 4.32 -14.51 6.25
C SER A 7 3.95 -14.28 4.80
N GLU A 8 4.07 -15.32 3.99
CA GLU A 8 3.72 -15.21 2.59
C GLU A 8 2.25 -14.86 2.40
N ALA A 9 1.41 -15.41 3.26
CA ALA A 9 -0.02 -15.10 3.17
C ALA A 9 -0.27 -13.63 3.43
N LEU A 10 0.40 -13.05 4.41
CA LEU A 10 0.23 -11.64 4.71
C LEU A 10 0.78 -10.79 3.59
N ILE A 11 1.92 -11.15 3.03
CA ILE A 11 2.51 -10.42 1.92
C ILE A 11 1.56 -10.41 0.74
N SER A 12 0.99 -11.56 0.42
CA SER A 12 0.07 -11.68 -0.69
C SER A 12 -1.16 -10.82 -0.49
N GLU A 13 -1.70 -10.84 0.72
CA GLU A 13 -2.87 -10.05 1.03
C GLU A 13 -2.55 -8.56 0.94
N ALA A 14 -1.40 -8.16 1.46
CA ALA A 14 -1.00 -6.76 1.44
C ALA A 14 -0.82 -6.27 0.01
N ILE A 15 -0.21 -7.07 -0.85
CA ILE A 15 -0.02 -6.69 -2.24
C ILE A 15 -1.37 -6.53 -2.92
N GLY A 16 -2.29 -7.46 -2.71
CA GLY A 16 -3.62 -7.37 -3.29
C GLY A 16 -4.34 -6.11 -2.86
N MET A 17 -4.28 -5.80 -1.56
CA MET A 17 -4.93 -4.61 -1.06
C MET A 17 -4.25 -3.35 -1.58
N ALA A 18 -2.93 -3.37 -1.71
CA ALA A 18 -2.20 -2.21 -2.18
C ALA A 18 -2.54 -1.86 -3.63
N TRP A 19 -2.82 -2.88 -4.44
CA TRP A 19 -3.20 -2.64 -5.83
C TRP A 19 -4.67 -2.30 -5.99
N ALA A 20 -5.50 -2.58 -4.99
CA ALA A 20 -6.93 -2.36 -5.10
C ALA A 20 -7.24 -0.86 -5.10
N ASP A 21 -8.10 -0.46 -6.01
CA ASP A 21 -8.42 0.94 -6.18
C ASP A 21 -9.29 1.49 -5.07
N ASP A 22 -10.10 0.64 -4.48
CA ASP A 22 -11.06 1.07 -3.49
C ASP A 22 -10.62 0.82 -2.06
N VAL A 23 -9.35 0.50 -1.84
CA VAL A 23 -8.82 0.24 -0.51
C VAL A 23 -7.79 1.31 -0.17
N SER A 24 -8.01 2.06 0.89
CA SER A 24 -7.08 3.10 1.30
C SER A 24 -6.00 2.51 2.20
N PHE A 25 -4.95 3.30 2.43
CA PHE A 25 -3.92 2.87 3.38
C PHE A 25 -4.48 2.77 4.80
N ASP A 26 -5.47 3.59 5.14
CA ASP A 26 -6.13 3.47 6.43
C ASP A 26 -6.85 2.14 6.55
N ASP A 27 -7.49 1.70 5.47
CA ASP A 27 -8.17 0.42 5.47
C ASP A 27 -7.18 -0.73 5.64
N ILE A 28 -6.03 -0.64 4.99
CA ILE A 28 -5.02 -1.67 5.11
C ILE A 28 -4.53 -1.73 6.56
N LYS A 29 -4.30 -0.56 7.15
CA LYS A 29 -3.81 -0.53 8.52
C LYS A 29 -4.83 -1.15 9.47
N ARG A 30 -6.11 -0.86 9.26
CA ARG A 30 -7.14 -1.44 10.12
C ARG A 30 -7.25 -2.94 9.95
N LYS A 31 -7.06 -3.42 8.73
CA LYS A 31 -7.25 -4.82 8.47
C LYS A 31 -6.05 -5.67 8.82
N ILE A 32 -4.86 -5.25 8.48
CA ILE A 32 -3.67 -6.06 8.69
C ILE A 32 -2.59 -5.36 9.50
N GLY A 33 -2.87 -4.15 9.97
CA GLY A 33 -1.96 -3.47 10.89
C GLY A 33 -0.73 -2.86 10.27
N LEU A 34 -0.67 -2.74 8.95
CA LEU A 34 0.50 -2.18 8.28
C LEU A 34 0.20 -0.75 7.83
N ALA A 35 1.06 0.17 8.23
CA ALA A 35 0.93 1.56 7.82
C ALA A 35 1.46 1.76 6.41
N GLU A 36 1.24 2.95 5.88
CA GLU A 36 1.66 3.25 4.51
C GLU A 36 3.14 2.98 4.31
N ALA A 37 3.99 3.40 5.25
CA ALA A 37 5.42 3.19 5.10
C ALA A 37 5.76 1.71 5.04
N ASP A 38 5.06 0.90 5.82
CA ASP A 38 5.29 -0.55 5.82
C ASP A 38 4.89 -1.15 4.49
N ILE A 39 3.79 -0.67 3.93
CA ILE A 39 3.31 -1.18 2.65
C ILE A 39 4.29 -0.80 1.55
N ILE A 40 4.81 0.42 1.58
CA ILE A 40 5.78 0.84 0.57
C ILE A 40 7.02 -0.05 0.61
N ASP A 41 7.53 -0.32 1.81
CA ASP A 41 8.70 -1.17 1.94
C ASP A 41 8.41 -2.58 1.46
N LEU A 42 7.24 -3.09 1.81
CA LEU A 42 6.85 -4.43 1.41
C LEU A 42 6.73 -4.54 -0.11
N MET A 43 6.11 -3.54 -0.74
CA MET A 43 5.96 -3.54 -2.18
C MET A 43 7.31 -3.44 -2.87
N ARG A 44 8.20 -2.59 -2.33
CA ARG A 44 9.53 -2.45 -2.93
C ARG A 44 10.29 -3.78 -2.87
N ALA A 45 10.14 -4.50 -1.77
CA ALA A 45 10.86 -5.76 -1.60
C ALA A 45 10.30 -6.88 -2.46
N ASN A 46 9.02 -6.81 -2.81
CA ASN A 46 8.36 -7.93 -3.48
C ASN A 46 7.99 -7.68 -4.93
N LEU A 47 8.10 -6.46 -5.43
CA LEU A 47 7.80 -6.17 -6.82
C LEU A 47 9.07 -5.88 -7.59
N LYS A 48 9.03 -6.12 -8.89
CA LYS A 48 10.12 -5.70 -9.74
C LYS A 48 10.19 -4.18 -9.75
N PRO A 49 11.38 -3.61 -9.97
CA PRO A 49 11.50 -2.15 -9.95
C PRO A 49 10.52 -1.42 -10.86
N SER A 50 10.27 -1.96 -12.04
CA SER A 50 9.34 -1.31 -12.96
C SER A 50 7.91 -1.38 -12.45
N SER A 51 7.53 -2.52 -11.87
CA SER A 51 6.20 -2.66 -11.30
C SER A 51 6.03 -1.77 -10.08
N PHE A 52 7.07 -1.67 -9.26
CA PHE A 52 6.99 -0.82 -8.09
C PHE A 52 6.80 0.64 -8.50
N ARG A 53 7.54 1.10 -9.51
CA ARG A 53 7.39 2.46 -9.98
C ARG A 53 6.00 2.71 -10.53
N LEU A 54 5.46 1.76 -11.25
CA LEU A 54 4.12 1.88 -11.79
C LEU A 54 3.10 1.98 -10.66
N TRP A 55 3.26 1.15 -9.64
CA TRP A 55 2.37 1.18 -8.50
C TRP A 55 2.43 2.52 -7.78
N ARG A 56 3.64 3.04 -7.57
CA ARG A 56 3.79 4.33 -6.91
C ARG A 56 3.10 5.43 -7.69
N LYS A 57 3.21 5.38 -9.00
CA LYS A 57 2.59 6.39 -9.83
C LYS A 57 1.08 6.32 -9.71
N ARG A 58 0.53 5.12 -9.72
CA ARG A 58 -0.91 4.96 -9.61
C ARG A 58 -1.40 5.45 -8.25
N VAL A 59 -0.70 5.06 -7.19
CA VAL A 59 -1.12 5.42 -5.85
C VAL A 59 -1.07 6.92 -5.63
N SER A 60 -0.06 7.58 -6.17
CA SER A 60 0.06 9.02 -6.01
C SER A 60 -1.11 9.76 -6.62
N GLY A 61 -1.70 9.21 -7.65
CA GLY A 61 -2.82 9.87 -8.30
C GLY A 61 -4.18 9.46 -7.76
N ARG A 62 -4.22 8.59 -6.74
CA ARG A 62 -5.50 8.11 -6.25
C ARG A 62 -5.87 8.73 -4.93
N LYS A 63 -7.01 9.34 -4.90
CA LYS A 63 -7.48 9.94 -3.67
C LYS A 63 -7.94 8.91 -2.67
N THR A 64 -8.49 7.82 -3.15
CA THR A 64 -8.99 6.79 -2.26
C THR A 64 -7.90 6.19 -1.40
N LYS A 65 -6.69 6.07 -1.95
CA LYS A 65 -5.59 5.48 -1.22
C LYS A 65 -5.16 6.33 -0.04
N HIS A 66 -5.39 7.63 -0.14
CA HIS A 66 -5.04 8.55 0.92
C HIS A 66 -6.31 9.16 1.48
N ALA A 67 -7.03 8.36 2.24
CA ALA A 67 -8.34 8.76 2.71
C ALA A 67 -8.34 10.07 3.44
N LYS A 68 -7.28 10.35 4.17
CA LYS A 68 -7.22 11.61 4.88
C LYS A 68 -7.20 12.81 3.98
N LEU A 69 -6.82 12.62 2.74
CA LEU A 69 -6.75 13.71 1.79
C LEU A 69 -8.00 13.86 0.97
N LEU A 70 -8.97 13.02 1.21
CA LEU A 70 -10.22 13.13 0.49
C LEU A 70 -11.01 14.27 1.05
N ARG A 71 -10.96 15.36 0.39
CA ARG A 71 -11.68 16.52 0.82
C ARG A 71 -12.40 17.11 -0.33
N PRO A 72 -13.51 17.72 -0.07
CA PRO A 72 -14.28 18.31 -1.17
C PRO A 72 -13.71 19.61 -1.58
N GLN A 73 -12.46 19.75 -1.59
CA GLN A 73 -11.91 20.97 -1.90
C GLN A 73 -11.91 21.25 -3.30
N ASP A 74 -11.99 20.37 -4.04
CA ASP A 74 -11.94 20.66 -5.38
C ASP A 74 -12.96 20.43 -6.05
#